data_2471c3ea59ca5e4ea81bcc7f16d11814
#
_entry.id   2471c3ea59ca5e4ea81bcc7f16d11814
#
_cell.length_a   1.000
_cell.length_b   1.000
_cell.length_c   1.000
_cell.angle_alpha   90.00
_cell.angle_beta   90.00
_cell.angle_gamma   90.00
#
_symmetry.space_group_name_H-M   'P 1'
#
loop_
_entity.id
_entity.type
_entity.pdbx_description
1 polymer ?
#
loop_
_entity_poly.entity_id
_entity_poly.type
_entity_poly.pdbx_seq_one_letter_code
_entity_poly.pdbx_strand_id
1 'polypeptide(L)'
;MQKQSSGTIIPAIKESALKVALLAGEPLNKQKYGFPFVSFRFICEYSEVSFTLHAQCIFYNINNNTMKKLLATLLVLTACLHVSAQESKQIRISTERTDLILEVAPNGRLYQAYLGDKLLNDRDLSHLSGRSRGWEVYPGSGGEDYFEPAVAITNNDGNPSTILRYVSSEQKTVEGGTETIIRMKDDQYPVDVTLHYVSYPKQNVIKTWSEITHQQKKPVTLWRYASTMLYFANQKYYLTEFSSDWAKEVQMSTQQLQPGKKILDTKLGSRAAMHMQPFFELGLEQPAQEHQGQVMLGTIGWTGNFQFTFEVDNEGNLRVIPAINPYASDYQLKANEIFTTPEFIFTLSNNGTGEASRNLHNWARNYQLKDGQGDRMTLLNNWENTYFTFDEELLGKLMKEAKHLGVDMFLLDDGWFGNKHPRNDDHAGLGDWEAMKSKLPGGIPALVEKAKEAGVKFGIW
;
A
#
# COMPACT_ATOMS: atom_id res chain seq x y z
N MET A 1 51.95 12.87 -35.86
CA MET A 1 52.75 11.81 -35.21
C MET A 1 51.94 11.23 -34.06
N GLN A 2 51.93 9.94 -34.02
CA GLN A 2 51.37 8.94 -33.12
C GLN A 2 49.89 8.54 -33.33
N LYS A 3 49.80 7.35 -33.89
CA LYS A 3 48.64 6.45 -33.95
C LYS A 3 48.31 5.97 -32.54
N GLN A 4 47.01 5.97 -32.18
CA GLN A 4 46.53 5.08 -31.15
C GLN A 4 45.47 4.15 -31.73
N SER A 5 45.69 2.88 -31.51
CA SER A 5 44.94 1.74 -31.94
C SER A 5 43.62 1.58 -31.20
N SER A 6 42.58 1.28 -31.96
CA SER A 6 41.29 0.79 -31.47
C SER A 6 41.44 -0.57 -30.81
N GLY A 7 41.27 -0.66 -29.51
CA GLY A 7 41.12 -1.91 -28.76
C GLY A 7 39.66 -2.11 -28.38
N THR A 8 39.00 -3.04 -29.04
CA THR A 8 37.67 -3.52 -28.67
C THR A 8 37.81 -4.33 -27.39
N ILE A 9 37.26 -3.82 -26.29
CA ILE A 9 37.17 -4.56 -25.03
C ILE A 9 35.87 -5.36 -25.07
N ILE A 10 35.99 -6.67 -25.27
CA ILE A 10 34.95 -7.65 -25.01
C ILE A 10 34.98 -7.90 -23.50
N PRO A 11 33.87 -7.71 -22.75
CA PRO A 11 33.83 -8.09 -21.34
C PRO A 11 33.87 -9.61 -21.25
N ALA A 12 34.91 -10.13 -20.61
CA ALA A 12 35.04 -11.52 -20.27
C ALA A 12 33.92 -11.93 -19.31
N ILE A 13 33.06 -12.83 -19.76
CA ILE A 13 32.15 -13.58 -18.93
C ILE A 13 32.99 -14.39 -17.95
N LYS A 14 33.00 -14.06 -16.67
CA LYS A 14 33.57 -14.90 -15.63
C LYS A 14 32.69 -16.14 -15.51
N GLU A 15 33.20 -17.25 -16.04
CA GLU A 15 32.72 -18.59 -15.69
C GLU A 15 32.89 -18.77 -14.18
N SER A 16 31.78 -18.85 -13.46
CA SER A 16 31.75 -19.27 -12.05
C SER A 16 32.02 -20.78 -12.03
N ALA A 17 33.26 -21.16 -11.76
CA ALA A 17 33.67 -22.53 -11.67
C ALA A 17 33.06 -23.19 -10.41
N LEU A 18 32.26 -24.24 -10.62
CA LEU A 18 31.81 -25.15 -9.58
C LEU A 18 33.01 -25.88 -8.99
N LYS A 19 33.39 -25.61 -7.76
CA LYS A 19 34.42 -26.35 -7.04
C LYS A 19 33.78 -27.45 -6.20
N VAL A 20 33.93 -28.69 -6.63
CA VAL A 20 33.58 -29.88 -5.85
C VAL A 20 34.85 -30.47 -5.25
N ALA A 21 34.99 -30.43 -3.95
CA ALA A 21 36.06 -31.09 -3.24
C ALA A 21 35.57 -32.40 -2.61
N LEU A 22 36.20 -33.49 -3.00
CA LEU A 22 35.97 -34.83 -2.40
C LEU A 22 37.02 -35.03 -1.31
N LEU A 23 36.59 -34.94 -0.05
CA LEU A 23 37.44 -35.29 1.09
C LEU A 23 37.15 -36.74 1.48
N ALA A 24 38.13 -37.63 1.25
CA ALA A 24 38.07 -39.00 1.74
C ALA A 24 38.25 -38.98 3.27
N GLY A 25 37.20 -39.34 4.00
CA GLY A 25 37.28 -39.49 5.44
C GLY A 25 38.10 -40.76 5.81
N GLU A 26 38.78 -40.72 6.96
CA GLU A 26 39.54 -41.85 7.49
C GLU A 26 38.63 -43.09 7.71
N PRO A 27 39.18 -44.33 7.53
CA PRO A 27 38.38 -45.53 7.68
C PRO A 27 38.03 -45.74 9.16
N LEU A 28 36.76 -45.73 9.47
CA LEU A 28 36.23 -46.05 10.82
C LEU A 28 36.45 -47.52 11.12
N ASN A 29 36.90 -47.78 12.36
CA ASN A 29 37.32 -49.04 12.93
C ASN A 29 36.37 -50.23 12.65
N LYS A 30 36.88 -51.29 12.04
CA LYS A 30 36.20 -52.49 11.58
C LYS A 30 35.48 -53.31 12.66
N GLN A 31 35.66 -52.99 13.93
CA GLN A 31 35.20 -53.87 15.04
C GLN A 31 33.71 -53.68 15.45
N LYS A 32 33.01 -52.68 14.93
CA LYS A 32 31.64 -52.43 15.42
C LYS A 32 30.52 -52.79 14.44
N TYR A 33 30.84 -52.90 13.16
CA TYR A 33 29.86 -53.27 12.11
C TYR A 33 30.56 -54.11 11.05
N GLY A 34 30.15 -55.34 10.90
CA GLY A 34 30.81 -56.40 10.07
C GLY A 34 30.94 -56.12 8.56
N PHE A 35 30.86 -54.86 8.11
CA PHE A 35 30.98 -54.43 6.71
C PHE A 35 31.77 -53.13 6.59
N PRO A 36 32.56 -52.92 5.53
CA PRO A 36 33.29 -51.66 5.30
C PRO A 36 32.34 -50.55 4.88
N PHE A 37 32.16 -49.54 5.74
CA PHE A 37 31.51 -48.29 5.37
C PHE A 37 32.57 -47.29 4.93
N VAL A 38 32.27 -46.57 3.83
CA VAL A 38 33.04 -45.40 3.38
C VAL A 38 32.11 -44.18 3.50
N SER A 39 32.51 -43.25 4.34
CA SER A 39 31.80 -41.97 4.47
C SER A 39 32.40 -40.97 3.50
N PHE A 40 31.55 -40.35 2.72
CA PHE A 40 31.94 -39.26 1.83
C PHE A 40 31.33 -37.97 2.30
N ARG A 41 32.15 -36.94 2.43
CA ARG A 41 31.71 -35.57 2.70
C ARG A 41 31.83 -34.77 1.41
N PHE A 42 30.70 -34.28 0.92
CA PHE A 42 30.66 -33.42 -0.27
C PHE A 42 30.43 -31.98 0.21
N ILE A 43 31.30 -31.08 -0.22
CA ILE A 43 31.15 -29.65 -0.05
C ILE A 43 30.89 -29.05 -1.43
N CYS A 44 29.74 -28.49 -1.64
CA CYS A 44 29.39 -27.79 -2.87
C CYS A 44 29.30 -26.31 -2.54
N GLU A 45 30.17 -25.49 -3.12
CA GLU A 45 30.14 -24.03 -3.02
C GLU A 45 29.62 -23.48 -4.35
N TYR A 46 28.45 -22.87 -4.29
CA TYR A 46 27.91 -22.12 -5.41
C TYR A 46 27.47 -20.76 -4.89
N SER A 47 28.09 -19.67 -5.38
CA SER A 47 27.78 -18.26 -5.09
C SER A 47 27.09 -17.99 -3.75
N GLU A 48 27.86 -17.97 -2.66
CA GLU A 48 27.46 -17.58 -1.30
C GLU A 48 26.63 -18.61 -0.50
N VAL A 49 26.37 -19.81 -1.02
CA VAL A 49 25.65 -20.86 -0.28
C VAL A 49 26.51 -22.12 -0.23
N SER A 50 26.87 -22.56 0.98
CA SER A 50 27.63 -23.79 1.24
C SER A 50 26.71 -24.87 1.79
N PHE A 51 26.61 -26.02 1.09
CA PHE A 51 25.83 -27.18 1.55
C PHE A 51 26.77 -28.35 1.88
N THR A 52 26.52 -29.01 3.00
CA THR A 52 27.19 -30.25 3.36
C THR A 52 26.19 -31.40 3.27
N LEU A 53 26.40 -32.31 2.35
CA LEU A 53 25.61 -33.54 2.19
C LEU A 53 26.36 -34.71 2.78
N HIS A 54 25.75 -35.48 3.70
CA HIS A 54 26.27 -36.76 4.18
C HIS A 54 25.52 -37.89 3.47
N ALA A 55 26.19 -38.63 2.60
CA ALA A 55 25.63 -39.81 1.97
C ALA A 55 26.29 -41.06 2.50
N GLN A 56 25.52 -42.03 3.00
CA GLN A 56 25.97 -43.36 3.32
C GLN A 56 25.51 -44.31 2.22
N CYS A 57 26.45 -44.92 1.53
CA CYS A 57 26.17 -45.90 0.46
C CYS A 57 26.68 -47.30 0.86
N ILE A 58 25.80 -48.29 0.78
CA ILE A 58 26.16 -49.70 0.97
C ILE A 58 26.47 -50.29 -0.40
N PHE A 59 27.74 -50.67 -0.64
CA PHE A 59 28.14 -51.30 -1.90
C PHE A 59 28.33 -52.81 -1.68
N TYR A 60 27.52 -53.62 -2.34
CA TYR A 60 27.74 -55.07 -2.44
C TYR A 60 28.67 -55.34 -3.62
N ASN A 61 29.84 -55.91 -3.32
CA ASN A 61 30.77 -56.63 -4.21
C ASN A 61 30.85 -56.22 -5.68
N ILE A 62 31.32 -55.02 -5.96
CA ILE A 62 31.72 -54.62 -7.32
C ILE A 62 33.26 -54.47 -7.34
N ASN A 63 33.90 -55.35 -8.06
CA ASN A 63 35.36 -55.50 -8.02
C ASN A 63 36.13 -54.55 -8.96
N ASN A 64 35.56 -53.44 -9.40
CA ASN A 64 36.22 -52.51 -10.28
C ASN A 64 36.15 -51.05 -9.76
N ASN A 65 37.31 -50.52 -9.35
CA ASN A 65 37.43 -49.16 -8.76
C ASN A 65 36.96 -48.05 -9.70
N THR A 66 37.03 -48.24 -11.01
CA THR A 66 36.60 -47.26 -12.00
C THR A 66 35.07 -47.18 -12.07
N MET A 67 34.40 -48.32 -11.99
CA MET A 67 32.94 -48.38 -12.01
C MET A 67 32.30 -47.81 -10.72
N LYS A 68 32.95 -48.00 -9.58
CA LYS A 68 32.55 -47.40 -8.30
C LYS A 68 32.64 -45.86 -8.34
N LYS A 69 33.70 -45.33 -8.94
CA LYS A 69 33.87 -43.88 -9.16
C LYS A 69 32.85 -43.34 -10.12
N LEU A 70 32.53 -44.05 -11.20
CA LEU A 70 31.53 -43.61 -12.19
C LEU A 70 30.12 -43.60 -11.58
N LEU A 71 29.73 -44.64 -10.82
CA LEU A 71 28.44 -44.69 -10.15
C LEU A 71 28.30 -43.60 -9.06
N ALA A 72 29.36 -43.36 -8.29
CA ALA A 72 29.35 -42.26 -7.31
C ALA A 72 29.21 -40.89 -7.97
N THR A 73 29.90 -40.67 -9.10
CA THR A 73 29.80 -39.44 -9.88
C THR A 73 28.41 -39.30 -10.51
N LEU A 74 27.80 -40.38 -11.00
CA LEU A 74 26.45 -40.36 -11.57
C LEU A 74 25.37 -40.08 -10.49
N LEU A 75 25.52 -40.66 -9.28
CA LEU A 75 24.65 -40.40 -8.15
C LEU A 75 24.75 -38.94 -7.64
N VAL A 76 25.97 -38.39 -7.65
CA VAL A 76 26.19 -36.98 -7.32
C VAL A 76 25.58 -36.06 -8.37
N LEU A 77 25.77 -36.38 -9.68
CA LEU A 77 25.14 -35.62 -10.76
C LEU A 77 23.63 -35.68 -10.72
N THR A 78 23.03 -36.86 -10.43
CA THR A 78 21.57 -36.98 -10.27
C THR A 78 21.05 -36.26 -9.01
N ALA A 79 21.80 -36.28 -7.91
CA ALA A 79 21.44 -35.53 -6.70
C ALA A 79 21.54 -34.00 -6.92
N CYS A 80 22.54 -33.53 -7.67
CA CYS A 80 22.69 -32.14 -8.06
C CYS A 80 21.62 -31.66 -9.08
N LEU A 81 21.14 -32.58 -9.93
CA LEU A 81 20.07 -32.28 -10.89
C LEU A 81 18.68 -32.25 -10.26
N HIS A 82 18.53 -32.75 -9.01
CA HIS A 82 17.27 -32.71 -8.26
C HIS A 82 17.25 -31.61 -7.17
N VAL A 83 18.23 -30.70 -7.14
CA VAL A 83 17.99 -29.40 -6.54
C VAL A 83 17.07 -28.64 -7.50
N SER A 84 15.79 -29.02 -7.51
CA SER A 84 14.75 -28.18 -8.08
C SER A 84 14.94 -26.82 -7.43
N ALA A 85 15.33 -25.82 -8.20
CA ALA A 85 15.10 -24.45 -7.81
C ALA A 85 13.61 -24.42 -7.46
N GLN A 86 13.28 -24.25 -6.20
CA GLN A 86 11.89 -24.13 -5.76
C GLN A 86 11.37 -22.92 -6.56
N GLU A 87 10.51 -23.16 -7.55
CA GLU A 87 9.94 -22.09 -8.35
C GLU A 87 9.36 -21.08 -7.40
N SER A 88 9.86 -19.85 -7.45
CA SER A 88 9.34 -18.78 -6.62
C SER A 88 7.86 -18.58 -6.97
N LYS A 89 7.00 -18.66 -5.97
CA LYS A 89 5.57 -18.47 -6.17
C LYS A 89 5.29 -17.00 -6.40
N GLN A 90 4.76 -16.67 -7.57
CA GLN A 90 4.30 -15.33 -7.89
C GLN A 90 2.81 -15.16 -7.65
N ILE A 91 2.43 -13.99 -7.14
CA ILE A 91 1.05 -13.57 -6.88
C ILE A 91 0.81 -12.33 -7.71
N ARG A 92 -0.12 -12.42 -8.66
CA ARG A 92 -0.42 -11.32 -9.58
C ARG A 92 -1.74 -10.64 -9.20
N ILE A 93 -1.70 -9.32 -9.04
CA ILE A 93 -2.83 -8.43 -8.80
C ILE A 93 -2.93 -7.52 -10.02
N SER A 94 -3.96 -7.72 -10.84
CA SER A 94 -4.04 -7.10 -12.17
C SER A 94 -5.29 -6.25 -12.33
N THR A 95 -5.11 -5.14 -13.04
CA THR A 95 -6.18 -4.40 -13.71
C THR A 95 -6.10 -4.60 -15.22
N GLU A 96 -6.83 -3.83 -16.02
CA GLU A 96 -6.66 -3.84 -17.48
C GLU A 96 -5.35 -3.20 -17.93
N ARG A 97 -4.74 -2.29 -17.14
CA ARG A 97 -3.57 -1.50 -17.52
C ARG A 97 -2.40 -1.57 -16.53
N THR A 98 -2.62 -2.09 -15.32
CA THR A 98 -1.59 -2.13 -14.26
C THR A 98 -1.45 -3.54 -13.72
N ASP A 99 -0.21 -3.95 -13.48
CA ASP A 99 0.13 -5.16 -12.71
C ASP A 99 0.94 -4.78 -11.46
N LEU A 100 0.53 -5.36 -10.33
CA LEU A 100 1.34 -5.50 -9.14
C LEU A 100 1.66 -6.98 -8.97
N ILE A 101 2.96 -7.33 -8.97
CA ILE A 101 3.42 -8.71 -8.86
C ILE A 101 4.24 -8.86 -7.60
N LEU A 102 3.83 -9.79 -6.78
CA LEU A 102 4.49 -10.15 -5.54
C LEU A 102 5.13 -11.52 -5.68
N GLU A 103 6.27 -11.73 -5.05
CA GLU A 103 7.05 -12.96 -5.11
C GLU A 103 7.31 -13.50 -3.71
N VAL A 104 7.02 -14.78 -3.50
CA VAL A 104 7.41 -15.51 -2.29
C VAL A 104 8.81 -16.06 -2.52
N ALA A 105 9.79 -15.50 -1.85
CA ALA A 105 11.17 -15.92 -1.95
C ALA A 105 11.43 -17.27 -1.22
N PRO A 106 12.56 -17.95 -1.49
CA PRO A 106 12.92 -19.22 -0.83
C PRO A 106 13.01 -19.12 0.71
N ASN A 107 13.31 -17.93 1.24
CA ASN A 107 13.31 -17.67 2.67
C ASN A 107 11.89 -17.52 3.27
N GLY A 108 10.83 -17.65 2.47
CA GLY A 108 9.43 -17.51 2.86
C GLY A 108 8.95 -16.07 3.01
N ARG A 109 9.79 -15.06 2.78
CA ARG A 109 9.37 -13.66 2.81
C ARG A 109 8.70 -13.25 1.50
N LEU A 110 7.85 -12.24 1.56
CA LEU A 110 7.08 -11.73 0.44
C LEU A 110 7.68 -10.40 -0.05
N TYR A 111 8.03 -10.34 -1.33
CA TYR A 111 8.64 -9.16 -1.94
C TYR A 111 7.80 -8.61 -3.10
N GLN A 112 7.86 -7.31 -3.34
CA GLN A 112 7.33 -6.72 -4.56
C GLN A 112 8.32 -6.94 -5.70
N ALA A 113 7.93 -7.74 -6.69
CA ALA A 113 8.73 -7.99 -7.89
C ALA A 113 8.51 -6.93 -8.97
N TYR A 114 7.27 -6.40 -9.07
CA TYR A 114 6.90 -5.43 -10.09
C TYR A 114 5.69 -4.60 -9.67
N LEU A 115 5.68 -3.32 -10.04
CA LEU A 115 4.51 -2.46 -10.06
C LEU A 115 4.64 -1.51 -11.26
N GLY A 116 3.71 -1.58 -12.20
CA GLY A 116 3.76 -0.79 -13.41
C GLY A 116 2.70 -1.23 -14.43
N ASP A 117 2.98 -0.98 -15.70
CA ASP A 117 2.09 -1.36 -16.80
C ASP A 117 1.80 -2.85 -16.83
N LYS A 118 0.62 -3.20 -17.32
CA LYS A 118 0.25 -4.59 -17.47
C LYS A 118 1.23 -5.33 -18.37
N LEU A 119 1.78 -6.43 -17.89
CA LEU A 119 2.66 -7.29 -18.64
C LEU A 119 1.85 -8.05 -19.70
N LEU A 120 2.28 -7.92 -20.95
CA LEU A 120 1.59 -8.51 -22.10
C LEU A 120 1.92 -9.99 -22.30
N ASN A 121 3.05 -10.45 -21.72
CA ASN A 121 3.53 -11.82 -21.89
C ASN A 121 3.92 -12.40 -20.53
N ASP A 122 3.34 -13.55 -20.18
CA ASP A 122 3.67 -14.27 -18.94
C ASP A 122 5.14 -14.75 -18.87
N ARG A 123 5.83 -14.83 -19.99
CA ARG A 123 7.28 -15.08 -20.01
C ARG A 123 8.09 -13.99 -19.33
N ASP A 124 7.58 -12.76 -19.31
CA ASP A 124 8.23 -11.63 -18.66
C ASP A 124 8.26 -11.81 -17.13
N LEU A 125 7.31 -12.56 -16.56
CA LEU A 125 7.27 -12.90 -15.15
C LEU A 125 8.53 -13.65 -14.68
N SER A 126 9.08 -14.52 -15.52
CA SER A 126 10.27 -15.29 -15.18
C SER A 126 11.54 -14.43 -15.06
N HIS A 127 11.52 -13.22 -15.61
CA HIS A 127 12.65 -12.26 -15.56
C HIS A 127 12.53 -11.25 -14.41
N LEU A 128 11.42 -11.28 -13.64
CA LEU A 128 11.18 -10.34 -12.53
C LEU A 128 11.72 -10.82 -11.19
N SER A 129 12.32 -12.01 -11.13
CA SER A 129 12.85 -12.60 -9.90
C SER A 129 14.11 -11.87 -9.41
N GLY A 130 14.33 -11.88 -8.09
CA GLY A 130 15.61 -11.53 -7.49
C GLY A 130 15.71 -10.16 -6.81
N ARG A 131 14.64 -9.42 -6.63
CA ARG A 131 14.63 -8.20 -5.80
C ARG A 131 14.32 -8.56 -4.34
N SER A 132 15.26 -9.22 -3.67
CA SER A 132 15.03 -9.75 -2.33
C SER A 132 15.36 -8.78 -1.21
N ARG A 133 16.19 -7.76 -1.43
CA ARG A 133 16.62 -6.87 -0.35
C ARG A 133 15.92 -5.49 -0.44
N GLY A 134 15.29 -5.09 0.66
CA GLY A 134 14.67 -3.76 0.78
C GLY A 134 13.32 -3.60 0.06
N TRP A 135 12.75 -4.66 -0.53
CA TRP A 135 11.48 -4.64 -1.27
C TRP A 135 10.42 -5.54 -0.65
N GLU A 136 10.56 -5.86 0.63
CA GLU A 136 9.59 -6.67 1.37
C GLU A 136 8.25 -5.93 1.46
N VAL A 137 7.17 -6.61 1.11
CA VAL A 137 5.83 -6.01 0.95
C VAL A 137 5.27 -5.46 2.26
N TYR A 138 5.57 -6.12 3.38
CA TYR A 138 5.05 -5.71 4.69
C TYR A 138 6.07 -6.03 5.79
N PRO A 139 7.23 -5.34 5.81
CA PRO A 139 8.29 -5.61 6.77
C PRO A 139 7.87 -5.23 8.20
N GLY A 140 8.20 -6.10 9.16
CA GLY A 140 8.09 -5.82 10.58
C GLY A 140 9.31 -5.06 11.12
N SER A 141 9.15 -4.41 12.27
CA SER A 141 10.29 -3.82 12.99
C SER A 141 11.24 -4.89 13.52
N GLY A 142 12.53 -4.57 13.66
CA GLY A 142 13.56 -5.46 14.21
C GLY A 142 14.05 -6.55 13.26
N GLY A 143 13.68 -6.49 11.97
CA GLY A 143 14.25 -7.32 10.92
C GLY A 143 15.64 -6.83 10.48
N GLU A 144 16.13 -7.35 9.34
CA GLU A 144 17.42 -6.95 8.75
C GLU A 144 17.36 -5.62 8.00
N ASP A 145 16.16 -5.05 7.83
CA ASP A 145 15.95 -3.83 7.09
C ASP A 145 16.19 -2.58 7.95
N TYR A 146 16.99 -1.66 7.45
CA TYR A 146 17.30 -0.37 8.09
C TYR A 146 16.31 0.74 7.72
N PHE A 147 15.15 0.37 7.15
CA PHE A 147 14.14 1.28 6.63
C PHE A 147 12.90 1.30 7.50
N GLU A 148 11.98 2.21 7.20
CA GLU A 148 10.71 2.27 7.91
C GLU A 148 9.93 0.95 7.78
N PRO A 149 9.51 0.33 8.89
CA PRO A 149 8.68 -0.87 8.84
C PRO A 149 7.23 -0.53 8.45
N ALA A 150 6.52 -1.49 7.85
CA ALA A 150 5.08 -1.40 7.65
C ALA A 150 4.32 -1.64 8.95
N VAL A 151 4.82 -2.53 9.80
CA VAL A 151 4.23 -2.85 11.10
C VAL A 151 5.29 -2.84 12.19
N ALA A 152 4.94 -2.27 13.36
CA ALA A 152 5.78 -2.29 14.54
C ALA A 152 4.93 -2.69 15.76
N ILE A 153 5.31 -3.81 16.37
CA ILE A 153 4.60 -4.47 17.46
C ILE A 153 5.56 -4.67 18.63
N THR A 154 5.15 -4.24 19.82
CA THR A 154 5.85 -4.65 21.05
C THR A 154 5.11 -5.85 21.60
N ASN A 155 5.77 -7.01 21.60
CA ASN A 155 5.26 -8.28 22.12
C ASN A 155 5.14 -8.28 23.65
N ASN A 156 4.47 -9.29 24.24
CA ASN A 156 4.22 -9.39 25.68
C ASN A 156 5.47 -9.37 26.56
N ASP A 157 6.59 -9.84 26.04
CA ASP A 157 7.89 -9.89 26.70
C ASP A 157 8.73 -8.63 26.49
N GLY A 158 8.17 -7.64 25.78
CA GLY A 158 8.84 -6.38 25.44
C GLY A 158 9.68 -6.44 24.17
N ASN A 159 9.76 -7.59 23.47
CA ASN A 159 10.50 -7.71 22.23
C ASN A 159 9.75 -6.99 21.08
N PRO A 160 10.38 -6.06 20.36
CA PRO A 160 9.77 -5.34 19.23
C PRO A 160 9.97 -6.02 17.87
N SER A 161 10.68 -7.15 17.80
CA SER A 161 11.00 -7.80 16.52
C SER A 161 9.81 -8.60 15.98
N THR A 162 9.54 -8.43 14.69
CA THR A 162 8.48 -9.11 13.94
C THR A 162 9.02 -9.51 12.57
N ILE A 163 9.03 -10.81 12.28
CA ILE A 163 9.50 -11.34 10.99
C ILE A 163 8.36 -12.14 10.35
N LEU A 164 7.68 -11.52 9.40
CA LEU A 164 6.52 -12.11 8.75
C LEU A 164 6.93 -13.01 7.58
N ARG A 165 6.34 -14.22 7.53
CA ARG A 165 6.48 -15.15 6.42
C ARG A 165 5.16 -15.46 5.78
N TYR A 166 5.19 -15.66 4.48
CA TYR A 166 4.06 -16.09 3.69
C TYR A 166 3.53 -17.45 4.15
N VAL A 167 2.22 -17.54 4.31
CA VAL A 167 1.50 -18.78 4.65
C VAL A 167 0.69 -19.26 3.45
N SER A 168 -0.19 -18.40 2.96
CA SER A 168 -1.10 -18.75 1.86
C SER A 168 -1.59 -17.52 1.12
N SER A 169 -2.09 -17.73 -0.10
CA SER A 169 -2.85 -16.71 -0.82
C SER A 169 -4.03 -17.33 -1.55
N GLU A 170 -5.10 -16.57 -1.67
CA GLU A 170 -6.31 -16.91 -2.41
C GLU A 170 -6.84 -15.70 -3.16
N GLN A 171 -7.62 -15.95 -4.20
CA GLN A 171 -8.33 -14.92 -4.94
C GLN A 171 -9.81 -15.24 -4.95
N LYS A 172 -10.64 -14.22 -4.79
CA LYS A 172 -12.10 -14.33 -4.87
C LYS A 172 -12.67 -13.18 -5.68
N THR A 173 -13.74 -13.47 -6.43
CA THR A 173 -14.50 -12.44 -7.13
C THR A 173 -15.26 -11.59 -6.14
N VAL A 174 -15.18 -10.29 -6.30
CA VAL A 174 -15.95 -9.29 -5.57
C VAL A 174 -16.68 -8.38 -6.55
N GLU A 175 -17.55 -7.50 -6.05
CA GLU A 175 -18.24 -6.55 -6.91
C GLU A 175 -17.24 -5.69 -7.70
N GLY A 176 -17.32 -5.77 -9.00
CA GLY A 176 -16.48 -5.01 -9.94
C GLY A 176 -15.03 -5.43 -10.05
N GLY A 177 -14.58 -6.49 -9.36
CA GLY A 177 -13.17 -6.85 -9.36
C GLY A 177 -12.81 -8.19 -8.75
N THR A 178 -11.55 -8.29 -8.38
CA THR A 178 -10.97 -9.48 -7.73
C THR A 178 -10.23 -9.06 -6.47
N GLU A 179 -10.53 -9.70 -5.35
CA GLU A 179 -9.79 -9.57 -4.12
C GLU A 179 -8.73 -10.68 -4.02
N THR A 180 -7.47 -10.27 -3.84
CA THR A 180 -6.36 -11.14 -3.49
C THR A 180 -6.08 -11.01 -1.99
N ILE A 181 -6.13 -12.13 -1.28
CA ILE A 181 -5.91 -12.21 0.17
C ILE A 181 -4.62 -12.98 0.39
N ILE A 182 -3.69 -12.40 1.14
CA ILE A 182 -2.37 -12.99 1.44
C ILE A 182 -2.21 -13.08 2.95
N ARG A 183 -2.04 -14.29 3.47
CA ARG A 183 -1.82 -14.54 4.90
C ARG A 183 -0.34 -14.70 5.18
N MET A 184 0.11 -13.98 6.20
CA MET A 184 1.48 -14.00 6.70
C MET A 184 1.47 -14.26 8.20
N LYS A 185 2.54 -14.85 8.72
CA LYS A 185 2.69 -15.16 10.13
C LYS A 185 4.11 -14.86 10.60
N ASP A 186 4.23 -14.40 11.84
CA ASP A 186 5.53 -14.21 12.48
C ASP A 186 6.19 -15.56 12.83
N ASP A 187 7.53 -15.61 12.73
CA ASP A 187 8.31 -16.83 12.97
C ASP A 187 8.31 -17.27 14.45
N GLN A 188 8.21 -16.35 15.39
CA GLN A 188 8.44 -16.61 16.81
C GLN A 188 7.20 -16.33 17.67
N TYR A 189 6.40 -15.36 17.28
CA TYR A 189 5.22 -14.96 18.03
C TYR A 189 3.96 -15.39 17.29
N PRO A 190 2.87 -15.71 18.00
CA PRO A 190 1.59 -16.01 17.38
C PRO A 190 0.91 -14.71 16.89
N VAL A 191 1.56 -14.04 15.93
CA VAL A 191 1.08 -12.84 15.25
C VAL A 191 0.80 -13.20 13.80
N ASP A 192 -0.39 -12.89 13.35
CA ASP A 192 -0.83 -13.10 11.97
C ASP A 192 -1.15 -11.75 11.33
N VAL A 193 -0.73 -11.58 10.08
CA VAL A 193 -1.05 -10.41 9.24
C VAL A 193 -1.69 -10.91 7.96
N THR A 194 -2.83 -10.32 7.61
CA THR A 194 -3.50 -10.57 6.33
C THR A 194 -3.47 -9.31 5.49
N LEU A 195 -2.93 -9.42 4.27
CA LEU A 195 -2.92 -8.35 3.30
C LEU A 195 -4.05 -8.55 2.31
N HIS A 196 -4.79 -7.50 2.02
CA HIS A 196 -5.91 -7.47 1.10
C HIS A 196 -5.62 -6.54 -0.06
N TYR A 197 -5.86 -7.00 -1.28
CA TYR A 197 -5.75 -6.21 -2.51
C TYR A 197 -6.98 -6.45 -3.36
N VAL A 198 -7.80 -5.42 -3.57
CA VAL A 198 -8.93 -5.48 -4.50
C VAL A 198 -8.55 -4.72 -5.77
N SER A 199 -8.43 -5.43 -6.87
CA SER A 199 -8.23 -4.83 -8.19
C SER A 199 -9.57 -4.60 -8.89
N TYR A 200 -9.76 -3.38 -9.43
CA TYR A 200 -10.90 -2.97 -10.24
C TYR A 200 -10.42 -2.81 -11.70
N PRO A 201 -10.54 -3.85 -12.53
CA PRO A 201 -9.89 -3.90 -13.84
C PRO A 201 -10.25 -2.73 -14.75
N LYS A 202 -11.54 -2.44 -14.92
CA LYS A 202 -12.05 -1.40 -15.83
C LYS A 202 -11.64 0.02 -15.41
N GLN A 203 -11.60 0.28 -14.11
CA GLN A 203 -11.28 1.59 -13.55
C GLN A 203 -9.77 1.80 -13.40
N ASN A 204 -8.97 0.74 -13.54
CA ASN A 204 -7.54 0.75 -13.28
C ASN A 204 -7.18 1.23 -11.86
N VAL A 205 -7.91 0.75 -10.87
CA VAL A 205 -7.74 1.10 -9.45
C VAL A 205 -7.43 -0.15 -8.65
N ILE A 206 -6.52 -0.02 -7.69
CA ILE A 206 -6.24 -1.03 -6.67
C ILE A 206 -6.52 -0.41 -5.31
N LYS A 207 -7.29 -1.13 -4.50
CA LYS A 207 -7.57 -0.83 -3.10
C LYS A 207 -6.89 -1.86 -2.22
N THR A 208 -6.22 -1.43 -1.15
CA THR A 208 -5.46 -2.34 -0.29
C THR A 208 -5.54 -1.93 1.18
N TRP A 209 -5.55 -2.92 2.07
CA TRP A 209 -5.48 -2.74 3.52
C TRP A 209 -4.85 -3.98 4.16
N SER A 210 -4.56 -3.89 5.44
CA SER A 210 -4.05 -5.01 6.23
C SER A 210 -4.89 -5.26 7.48
N GLU A 211 -4.91 -6.51 7.91
CA GLU A 211 -5.49 -6.95 9.18
C GLU A 211 -4.38 -7.58 10.04
N ILE A 212 -4.33 -7.18 11.32
CA ILE A 212 -3.33 -7.64 12.28
C ILE A 212 -4.06 -8.29 13.45
N THR A 213 -3.66 -9.50 13.81
CA THR A 213 -4.18 -10.22 14.99
C THR A 213 -3.09 -11.00 15.70
N HIS A 214 -3.31 -11.36 16.95
CA HIS A 214 -2.37 -12.20 17.70
C HIS A 214 -3.08 -13.10 18.70
N GLN A 215 -2.37 -14.14 19.18
CA GLN A 215 -2.85 -15.09 20.18
C GLN A 215 -1.98 -15.12 21.44
N GLN A 216 -1.23 -14.05 21.71
CA GLN A 216 -0.44 -13.94 22.94
C GLN A 216 -1.35 -13.75 24.15
N LYS A 217 -0.89 -14.16 25.34
CA LYS A 217 -1.70 -14.17 26.59
C LYS A 217 -2.15 -12.78 27.08
N LYS A 218 -1.39 -11.74 26.76
CA LYS A 218 -1.68 -10.35 27.16
C LYS A 218 -1.80 -9.49 25.89
N PRO A 219 -2.40 -8.30 25.94
CA PRO A 219 -2.39 -7.37 24.82
C PRO A 219 -0.96 -7.06 24.34
N VAL A 220 -0.79 -6.85 23.06
CA VAL A 220 0.42 -6.31 22.42
C VAL A 220 0.21 -4.86 22.07
N THR A 221 1.28 -4.08 22.01
CA THR A 221 1.17 -2.68 21.59
C THR A 221 1.52 -2.56 20.11
N LEU A 222 0.56 -2.09 19.31
CA LEU A 222 0.80 -1.65 17.95
C LEU A 222 1.13 -0.17 17.97
N TRP A 223 2.28 0.21 17.45
CA TRP A 223 2.69 1.61 17.38
C TRP A 223 3.05 2.06 15.96
N ARG A 224 3.00 1.16 14.98
CA ARG A 224 2.99 1.44 13.55
C ARG A 224 2.20 0.36 12.82
N TYR A 225 1.37 0.75 11.87
CA TYR A 225 0.48 -0.14 11.14
C TYR A 225 0.06 0.51 9.81
N ALA A 226 0.84 0.21 8.77
CA ALA A 226 0.58 0.71 7.43
C ALA A 226 -0.55 -0.06 6.74
N SER A 227 -1.29 0.60 5.88
CA SER A 227 -2.28 -0.06 5.01
C SER A 227 -1.59 -0.96 3.99
N THR A 228 -0.45 -0.53 3.48
CA THR A 228 0.42 -1.24 2.53
C THR A 228 1.79 -0.58 2.46
N MET A 229 2.71 -1.18 1.73
CA MET A 229 3.97 -0.56 1.32
C MET A 229 4.19 -0.83 -0.17
N LEU A 230 4.46 0.21 -0.94
CA LEU A 230 4.71 0.12 -2.37
C LEU A 230 6.12 0.65 -2.70
N TYR A 231 6.75 0.06 -3.70
CA TYR A 231 8.12 0.36 -4.10
C TYR A 231 8.19 0.81 -5.56
N PHE A 232 9.07 1.79 -5.79
CA PHE A 232 9.40 2.29 -7.12
C PHE A 232 10.91 2.39 -7.29
N ALA A 233 11.42 2.07 -8.49
CA ALA A 233 12.83 2.11 -8.85
C ALA A 233 13.09 3.05 -10.04
N ASN A 234 12.54 4.25 -9.95
CA ASN A 234 12.73 5.29 -10.94
C ASN A 234 13.95 6.16 -10.59
N GLN A 235 14.46 6.93 -11.55
CA GLN A 235 15.61 7.83 -11.30
C GLN A 235 15.20 9.07 -10.52
N LYS A 236 13.95 9.54 -10.71
CA LYS A 236 13.42 10.74 -10.07
C LYS A 236 11.97 10.57 -9.69
N TYR A 237 11.58 11.23 -8.60
CA TYR A 237 10.22 11.27 -8.09
C TYR A 237 9.82 12.70 -7.80
N TYR A 238 8.63 13.08 -8.23
CA TYR A 238 8.07 14.40 -8.02
C TYR A 238 6.77 14.27 -7.24
N LEU A 239 6.80 14.67 -5.98
CA LEU A 239 5.63 14.62 -5.11
C LEU A 239 4.86 15.92 -5.18
N THR A 240 3.58 15.84 -5.55
CA THR A 240 2.61 16.92 -5.44
C THR A 240 1.75 16.70 -4.21
N GLU A 241 1.74 17.65 -3.31
CA GLU A 241 0.96 17.72 -2.09
C GLU A 241 -0.08 18.84 -2.17
N PHE A 242 -1.16 18.68 -1.39
CA PHE A 242 -2.27 19.60 -1.38
C PHE A 242 -2.51 20.09 0.04
N SER A 243 -2.05 21.31 0.32
CA SER A 243 -2.27 21.96 1.61
C SER A 243 -3.54 22.79 1.59
N SER A 244 -4.11 23.04 2.76
CA SER A 244 -5.32 23.82 2.91
C SER A 244 -5.28 24.71 4.14
N ASP A 245 -5.97 25.84 4.03
CA ASP A 245 -6.35 26.70 5.13
C ASP A 245 -7.70 27.32 4.79
N TRP A 246 -8.33 28.03 5.74
CA TRP A 246 -9.58 28.72 5.48
C TRP A 246 -9.45 29.72 4.33
N ALA A 247 -10.36 29.66 3.37
CA ALA A 247 -10.35 30.42 2.10
C ALA A 247 -9.07 30.24 1.25
N LYS A 248 -8.34 29.13 1.47
CA LYS A 248 -7.13 28.70 0.72
C LYS A 248 -7.10 27.20 0.60
N GLU A 249 -8.24 26.60 0.26
CA GLU A 249 -8.38 25.16 0.14
C GLU A 249 -7.57 24.63 -1.04
N VAL A 250 -6.99 23.44 -0.87
CA VAL A 250 -6.35 22.63 -1.90
C VAL A 250 -5.26 23.37 -2.67
N GLN A 251 -4.34 24.04 -1.94
CA GLN A 251 -3.17 24.66 -2.53
C GLN A 251 -2.15 23.60 -2.94
N MET A 252 -1.87 23.52 -4.23
CA MET A 252 -0.98 22.52 -4.83
C MET A 252 0.49 22.96 -4.74
N SER A 253 1.36 22.06 -4.32
CA SER A 253 2.82 22.23 -4.31
C SER A 253 3.52 20.98 -4.77
N THR A 254 4.46 21.11 -5.70
CA THR A 254 5.24 19.99 -6.25
C THR A 254 6.71 20.15 -5.91
N GLN A 255 7.34 19.07 -5.44
CA GLN A 255 8.77 19.03 -5.16
C GLN A 255 9.40 17.71 -5.62
N GLN A 256 10.66 17.75 -6.04
CA GLN A 256 11.45 16.56 -6.29
C GLN A 256 11.87 15.94 -4.96
N LEU A 257 11.59 14.65 -4.76
CA LEU A 257 12.05 13.92 -3.60
C LEU A 257 13.57 13.69 -3.66
N GLN A 258 14.22 13.81 -2.52
CA GLN A 258 15.65 13.57 -2.33
C GLN A 258 15.84 12.37 -1.39
N PRO A 259 17.03 11.74 -1.34
CA PRO A 259 17.33 10.69 -0.35
C PRO A 259 16.97 11.13 1.07
N GLY A 260 16.28 10.26 1.79
CA GLY A 260 15.69 10.52 3.09
C GLY A 260 14.16 10.40 3.08
N LYS A 261 13.50 11.05 4.04
CA LYS A 261 12.06 10.92 4.24
C LYS A 261 11.34 12.25 4.04
N LYS A 262 10.27 12.23 3.23
CA LYS A 262 9.22 13.25 3.20
C LYS A 262 7.95 12.64 3.78
N ILE A 263 7.29 13.37 4.66
CA ILE A 263 6.06 12.94 5.33
C ILE A 263 4.96 13.96 5.03
N LEU A 264 3.79 13.47 4.61
CA LEU A 264 2.54 14.22 4.57
C LEU A 264 1.66 13.69 5.69
N ASP A 265 1.32 14.53 6.67
CA ASP A 265 0.52 14.08 7.80
C ASP A 265 -0.42 15.17 8.33
N THR A 266 -1.35 14.77 9.15
CA THR A 266 -2.19 15.68 9.94
C THR A 266 -2.36 15.16 11.36
N LYS A 267 -2.57 16.10 12.28
CA LYS A 267 -2.96 15.84 13.68
C LYS A 267 -4.35 16.40 14.01
N LEU A 268 -5.08 16.84 12.98
CA LEU A 268 -6.43 17.45 13.09
C LEU A 268 -7.49 16.68 12.29
N GLY A 269 -7.21 15.45 11.88
CA GLY A 269 -8.06 14.67 11.00
C GLY A 269 -8.04 15.16 9.55
N SER A 270 -8.90 14.59 8.71
CA SER A 270 -8.99 14.88 7.27
C SER A 270 -10.00 16.01 7.04
N ARG A 271 -9.64 17.25 7.39
CA ARG A 271 -10.47 18.43 7.19
C ARG A 271 -10.09 19.14 5.90
N ALA A 272 -11.04 19.21 4.96
CA ALA A 272 -10.82 19.81 3.65
C ALA A 272 -10.33 21.28 3.68
N ALA A 273 -10.74 22.03 4.69
CA ALA A 273 -10.40 23.45 4.86
C ALA A 273 -9.16 23.67 5.75
N MET A 274 -8.44 22.63 6.16
CA MET A 274 -7.31 22.76 7.10
C MET A 274 -6.19 21.81 6.79
N HIS A 275 -4.94 22.34 6.84
CA HIS A 275 -3.69 21.59 6.74
C HIS A 275 -3.51 20.75 5.48
N MET A 276 -3.34 19.44 5.62
CA MET A 276 -2.94 18.54 4.54
C MET A 276 -4.11 17.67 4.11
N GLN A 277 -4.33 17.55 2.79
CA GLN A 277 -5.32 16.64 2.24
C GLN A 277 -4.82 15.18 2.29
N PRO A 278 -5.71 14.19 2.54
CA PRO A 278 -5.37 12.76 2.54
C PRO A 278 -5.20 12.20 1.12
N PHE A 279 -4.49 12.93 0.28
CA PHE A 279 -4.32 12.67 -1.14
C PHE A 279 -2.96 13.19 -1.62
N PHE A 280 -2.33 12.48 -2.55
CA PHE A 280 -1.10 12.91 -3.20
C PHE A 280 -1.04 12.49 -4.66
N GLU A 281 -0.19 13.17 -5.40
CA GLU A 281 0.19 12.81 -6.75
C GLU A 281 1.71 12.60 -6.80
N LEU A 282 2.14 11.47 -7.37
CA LEU A 282 3.54 11.12 -7.53
C LEU A 282 3.89 10.98 -9.01
N GLY A 283 4.57 11.98 -9.56
CA GLY A 283 5.16 11.91 -10.89
C GLY A 283 6.43 11.06 -10.89
N LEU A 284 6.52 10.12 -11.83
CA LEU A 284 7.67 9.25 -12.02
C LEU A 284 8.51 9.79 -13.18
N GLU A 285 9.82 10.00 -12.96
CA GLU A 285 10.82 10.58 -13.87
C GLU A 285 10.66 12.07 -14.14
N GLN A 286 9.45 12.63 -14.15
CA GLN A 286 9.15 14.03 -14.38
C GLN A 286 7.94 14.48 -13.57
N PRO A 287 7.77 15.81 -13.34
CA PRO A 287 6.55 16.32 -12.74
C PRO A 287 5.32 15.86 -13.52
N ALA A 288 4.28 15.48 -12.79
CA ALA A 288 3.02 15.07 -13.42
C ALA A 288 2.42 16.19 -14.24
N GLN A 289 1.79 15.85 -15.36
CA GLN A 289 1.08 16.77 -16.26
C GLN A 289 -0.29 16.19 -16.60
N GLU A 290 -1.20 17.06 -17.04
CA GLU A 290 -2.59 16.65 -17.32
C GLU A 290 -2.70 15.49 -18.32
N HIS A 291 -1.92 15.52 -19.40
CA HIS A 291 -2.08 14.61 -20.55
C HIS A 291 -0.87 13.73 -20.85
N GLN A 292 0.19 13.80 -20.04
CA GLN A 292 1.41 13.02 -20.29
C GLN A 292 2.21 12.75 -19.02
N GLY A 293 3.05 11.72 -19.10
CA GLY A 293 3.94 11.28 -18.03
C GLY A 293 3.33 10.17 -17.19
N GLN A 294 4.22 9.46 -16.50
CA GLN A 294 3.83 8.42 -15.55
C GLN A 294 3.49 9.06 -14.22
N VAL A 295 2.32 8.72 -13.71
CA VAL A 295 1.83 9.26 -12.45
C VAL A 295 1.11 8.20 -11.63
N MET A 296 1.31 8.24 -10.31
CA MET A 296 0.49 7.56 -9.33
C MET A 296 -0.36 8.58 -8.59
N LEU A 297 -1.66 8.37 -8.52
CA LEU A 297 -2.52 9.04 -7.53
C LEU A 297 -2.82 8.08 -6.39
N GLY A 298 -2.71 8.58 -5.14
CA GLY A 298 -2.98 7.80 -3.95
C GLY A 298 -3.79 8.57 -2.92
N THR A 299 -4.76 7.89 -2.29
CA THR A 299 -5.57 8.43 -1.20
C THR A 299 -5.85 7.36 -0.15
N ILE A 300 -6.15 7.79 1.07
CA ILE A 300 -6.49 6.88 2.18
C ILE A 300 -7.95 7.10 2.61
N GLY A 301 -8.69 6.01 2.78
CA GLY A 301 -10.08 5.99 3.27
C GLY A 301 -10.15 6.16 4.78
N TRP A 302 -9.67 7.28 5.29
CA TRP A 302 -9.59 7.56 6.72
C TRP A 302 -9.93 9.01 7.04
N THR A 303 -10.82 9.24 7.99
CA THR A 303 -11.24 10.57 8.43
C THR A 303 -10.46 11.10 9.64
N GLY A 304 -9.63 10.25 10.24
CA GLY A 304 -8.75 10.60 11.35
C GLY A 304 -7.38 11.12 10.90
N ASN A 305 -6.43 11.13 11.83
CA ASN A 305 -5.06 11.52 11.55
C ASN A 305 -4.38 10.48 10.66
N PHE A 306 -3.93 10.89 9.50
CA PHE A 306 -3.23 10.04 8.53
C PHE A 306 -1.75 10.42 8.40
N GLN A 307 -0.96 9.51 7.83
CA GLN A 307 0.41 9.76 7.46
C GLN A 307 0.75 9.02 6.15
N PHE A 308 1.30 9.74 5.17
CA PHE A 308 2.00 9.15 4.04
C PHE A 308 3.50 9.38 4.24
N THR A 309 4.27 8.32 4.25
CA THR A 309 5.74 8.38 4.29
C THR A 309 6.30 8.03 2.92
N PHE A 310 7.11 8.92 2.37
CA PHE A 310 7.88 8.73 1.15
C PHE A 310 9.35 8.66 1.55
N GLU A 311 9.93 7.46 1.48
CA GLU A 311 11.33 7.21 1.86
C GLU A 311 12.14 6.83 0.64
N VAL A 312 13.10 7.69 0.27
CA VAL A 312 14.05 7.43 -0.81
C VAL A 312 15.36 6.93 -0.21
N ASP A 313 15.83 5.76 -0.62
CA ASP A 313 17.08 5.19 -0.16
C ASP A 313 18.29 5.72 -0.94
N ASN A 314 19.51 5.29 -0.53
CA ASN A 314 20.76 5.72 -1.14
C ASN A 314 20.95 5.19 -2.58
N GLU A 315 20.17 4.20 -2.98
CA GLU A 315 20.16 3.66 -4.34
C GLU A 315 19.12 4.34 -5.23
N GLY A 316 18.34 5.26 -4.66
CA GLY A 316 17.28 5.98 -5.36
C GLY A 316 15.95 5.23 -5.41
N ASN A 317 15.75 4.15 -4.68
CA ASN A 317 14.46 3.47 -4.62
C ASN A 317 13.53 4.20 -3.66
N LEU A 318 12.27 4.31 -4.01
CA LEU A 318 11.23 4.96 -3.22
C LEU A 318 10.29 3.93 -2.57
N ARG A 319 10.03 4.12 -1.27
CA ARG A 319 8.95 3.47 -0.53
C ARG A 319 7.81 4.45 -0.30
N VAL A 320 6.59 4.03 -0.60
CA VAL A 320 5.35 4.77 -0.31
C VAL A 320 4.58 3.99 0.75
N ILE A 321 4.40 4.59 1.93
CA ILE A 321 3.83 3.94 3.12
C ILE A 321 2.62 4.75 3.60
N PRO A 322 1.40 4.41 3.18
CA PRO A 322 0.17 5.00 3.71
C PRO A 322 -0.22 4.34 5.04
N ALA A 323 -0.56 5.16 6.04
CA ALA A 323 -0.88 4.68 7.38
C ALA A 323 -1.81 5.64 8.15
N ILE A 324 -2.36 5.18 9.27
CA ILE A 324 -2.79 6.07 10.36
C ILE A 324 -1.54 6.76 10.92
N ASN A 325 -1.65 8.04 11.27
CA ASN A 325 -0.55 8.75 11.90
C ASN A 325 -0.20 8.11 13.26
N PRO A 326 1.02 7.62 13.46
CA PRO A 326 1.40 6.97 14.70
C PRO A 326 1.58 7.94 15.89
N TYR A 327 1.49 9.26 15.65
CA TYR A 327 1.63 10.25 16.70
C TYR A 327 0.52 10.10 17.77
N ALA A 328 0.92 9.84 19.02
CA ALA A 328 0.04 9.63 20.17
C ALA A 328 -1.10 8.61 19.90
N SER A 329 -0.79 7.53 19.17
CA SER A 329 -1.76 6.61 18.59
C SER A 329 -1.38 5.15 18.83
N ASP A 330 -0.72 4.83 19.95
CA ASP A 330 -0.44 3.46 20.35
C ASP A 330 -1.75 2.69 20.56
N TYR A 331 -1.87 1.53 19.93
CA TYR A 331 -3.04 0.69 20.05
C TYR A 331 -2.73 -0.58 20.84
N GLN A 332 -3.54 -0.84 21.90
CA GLN A 332 -3.44 -2.05 22.70
C GLN A 332 -4.33 -3.13 22.09
N LEU A 333 -3.75 -3.94 21.21
CA LEU A 333 -4.46 -5.04 20.57
C LEU A 333 -4.60 -6.22 21.54
N LYS A 334 -5.84 -6.65 21.81
CA LYS A 334 -6.14 -7.80 22.66
C LYS A 334 -5.99 -9.10 21.88
N ALA A 335 -5.79 -10.20 22.62
CA ALA A 335 -5.72 -11.53 22.03
C ALA A 335 -6.98 -11.85 21.21
N ASN A 336 -6.80 -12.35 19.99
CA ASN A 336 -7.85 -12.68 19.02
C ASN A 336 -8.70 -11.48 18.51
N GLU A 337 -8.39 -10.27 18.92
CA GLU A 337 -8.91 -9.06 18.28
C GLU A 337 -8.26 -8.87 16.91
N ILE A 338 -9.01 -8.33 15.96
CA ILE A 338 -8.50 -7.97 14.63
C ILE A 338 -8.41 -6.46 14.55
N PHE A 339 -7.21 -5.94 14.32
CA PHE A 339 -6.99 -4.54 13.97
C PHE A 339 -6.96 -4.41 12.46
N THR A 340 -7.90 -3.68 11.88
CA THR A 340 -7.99 -3.42 10.45
C THR A 340 -7.49 -2.01 10.14
N THR A 341 -6.51 -1.90 9.26
CA THR A 341 -6.01 -0.59 8.81
C THR A 341 -6.98 0.07 7.84
N PRO A 342 -6.94 1.41 7.68
CA PRO A 342 -7.69 2.08 6.62
C PRO A 342 -7.37 1.56 5.23
N GLU A 343 -8.34 1.62 4.33
CA GLU A 343 -8.12 1.32 2.91
C GLU A 343 -7.22 2.38 2.27
N PHE A 344 -6.19 1.97 1.57
CA PHE A 344 -5.42 2.81 0.66
C PHE A 344 -5.86 2.53 -0.78
N ILE A 345 -6.19 3.58 -1.51
CA ILE A 345 -6.71 3.50 -2.87
C ILE A 345 -5.74 4.19 -3.81
N PHE A 346 -5.33 3.52 -4.88
CA PHE A 346 -4.40 4.10 -5.83
C PHE A 346 -4.67 3.66 -7.27
N THR A 347 -4.16 4.47 -8.19
CA THR A 347 -4.14 4.19 -9.63
C THR A 347 -2.81 4.64 -10.22
N LEU A 348 -2.39 3.99 -11.29
CA LEU A 348 -1.27 4.37 -12.13
C LEU A 348 -1.76 4.79 -13.52
N SER A 349 -1.10 5.77 -14.12
CA SER A 349 -1.36 6.20 -15.50
C SER A 349 -0.05 6.58 -16.18
N ASN A 350 0.06 6.28 -17.47
CA ASN A 350 1.14 6.78 -18.35
C ASN A 350 0.71 8.01 -19.14
N ASN A 351 -0.56 8.39 -19.04
CA ASN A 351 -1.18 9.48 -19.78
C ASN A 351 -1.50 10.69 -18.88
N GLY A 352 -0.71 10.85 -17.82
CA GLY A 352 -0.80 11.99 -16.91
C GLY A 352 -1.94 11.92 -15.90
N THR A 353 -2.09 13.02 -15.16
CA THR A 353 -3.01 13.19 -14.03
C THR A 353 -4.48 13.12 -14.46
N GLY A 354 -4.82 13.61 -15.65
CA GLY A 354 -6.18 13.60 -16.17
C GLY A 354 -6.74 12.19 -16.34
N GLU A 355 -5.96 11.24 -16.85
CA GLU A 355 -6.40 9.83 -16.89
C GLU A 355 -6.47 9.24 -15.49
N ALA A 356 -5.45 9.45 -14.67
CA ALA A 356 -5.42 8.92 -13.30
C ALA A 356 -6.60 9.45 -12.46
N SER A 357 -6.96 10.74 -12.57
CA SER A 357 -8.10 11.29 -11.87
C SER A 357 -9.43 10.70 -12.36
N ARG A 358 -9.61 10.53 -13.67
CA ARG A 358 -10.80 9.86 -14.23
C ARG A 358 -10.93 8.41 -13.77
N ASN A 359 -9.82 7.67 -13.58
CA ASN A 359 -9.83 6.34 -13.02
C ASN A 359 -10.44 6.35 -11.61
N LEU A 360 -9.96 7.22 -10.72
CA LEU A 360 -10.49 7.35 -9.35
C LEU A 360 -11.94 7.85 -9.34
N HIS A 361 -12.30 8.81 -10.19
CA HIS A 361 -13.68 9.31 -10.30
C HIS A 361 -14.64 8.19 -10.73
N ASN A 362 -14.26 7.39 -11.73
CA ASN A 362 -15.08 6.28 -12.20
C ASN A 362 -15.20 5.19 -11.13
N TRP A 363 -14.11 4.88 -10.43
CA TRP A 363 -14.14 3.96 -9.31
C TRP A 363 -15.06 4.47 -8.19
N ALA A 364 -14.91 5.72 -7.78
CA ALA A 364 -15.70 6.29 -6.71
C ALA A 364 -17.20 6.31 -7.02
N ARG A 365 -17.59 6.68 -8.25
CA ARG A 365 -19.00 6.65 -8.68
C ARG A 365 -19.61 5.25 -8.68
N ASN A 366 -18.82 4.23 -9.00
CA ASN A 366 -19.35 2.87 -9.10
C ASN A 366 -19.35 2.13 -7.75
N TYR A 367 -18.39 2.40 -6.86
CA TYR A 367 -18.14 1.51 -5.71
C TYR A 367 -18.04 2.23 -4.35
N GLN A 368 -17.88 3.56 -4.31
CA GLN A 368 -17.66 4.28 -3.06
C GLN A 368 -18.81 5.22 -2.70
N LEU A 369 -19.38 5.91 -3.66
CA LEU A 369 -20.41 6.91 -3.40
C LEU A 369 -21.79 6.28 -3.42
N LYS A 370 -22.59 6.58 -2.38
CA LYS A 370 -24.01 6.28 -2.38
C LYS A 370 -24.65 7.03 -3.55
N ASP A 371 -25.42 6.31 -4.37
CA ASP A 371 -26.03 6.86 -5.60
C ASP A 371 -25.02 7.59 -6.49
N GLY A 372 -23.83 6.95 -6.67
CA GLY A 372 -22.71 7.58 -7.34
C GLY A 372 -22.95 7.93 -8.81
N GLN A 373 -23.92 7.28 -9.47
CA GLN A 373 -24.34 7.55 -10.84
C GLN A 373 -25.50 8.56 -10.92
N GLY A 374 -26.09 8.94 -9.78
CA GLY A 374 -27.17 9.92 -9.71
C GLY A 374 -26.67 11.33 -9.96
N ASP A 375 -27.58 12.19 -10.39
CA ASP A 375 -27.30 13.62 -10.58
C ASP A 375 -26.91 14.31 -9.27
N ARG A 376 -26.02 15.26 -9.35
CA ARG A 376 -25.65 16.15 -8.24
C ARG A 376 -26.40 17.45 -8.40
N MET A 377 -27.10 17.84 -7.33
CA MET A 377 -27.88 19.08 -7.29
C MET A 377 -26.96 20.29 -7.32
N THR A 378 -27.35 21.29 -8.11
CA THR A 378 -26.80 22.64 -7.98
C THR A 378 -27.33 23.28 -6.71
N LEU A 379 -26.47 24.00 -5.97
CA LEU A 379 -26.78 24.54 -4.66
C LEU A 379 -26.49 26.04 -4.61
N LEU A 380 -27.41 26.80 -4.03
CA LEU A 380 -27.20 28.19 -3.65
C LEU A 380 -27.25 28.29 -2.12
N ASN A 381 -26.14 28.75 -1.54
CA ASN A 381 -26.02 29.06 -0.12
C ASN A 381 -26.26 30.58 0.07
N ASN A 382 -27.03 30.98 1.09
CA ASN A 382 -27.32 32.39 1.33
C ASN A 382 -26.19 33.18 1.99
N TRP A 383 -25.13 32.51 2.52
CA TRP A 383 -24.16 33.15 3.42
C TRP A 383 -23.54 34.42 2.82
N GLU A 384 -22.93 34.36 1.67
CA GLU A 384 -22.26 35.50 1.02
C GLU A 384 -23.22 36.65 0.63
N ASN A 385 -24.54 36.39 0.57
CA ASN A 385 -25.53 37.40 0.26
C ASN A 385 -26.07 38.09 1.50
N THR A 386 -26.31 37.38 2.60
CA THR A 386 -27.05 37.87 3.74
C THR A 386 -26.30 37.90 5.07
N TYR A 387 -25.24 37.05 5.17
CA TYR A 387 -24.62 36.73 6.46
C TYR A 387 -25.69 36.44 7.51
N PHE A 388 -25.61 37.08 8.69
CA PHE A 388 -26.59 36.93 9.78
C PHE A 388 -27.86 37.75 9.56
N THR A 389 -27.94 38.60 8.52
CA THR A 389 -29.06 39.56 8.33
C THR A 389 -30.08 39.01 7.36
N PHE A 390 -31.03 38.25 7.85
CA PHE A 390 -32.13 37.70 7.07
C PHE A 390 -33.35 37.46 7.95
N ASP A 391 -34.51 37.32 7.32
CA ASP A 391 -35.75 36.88 7.88
C ASP A 391 -36.45 35.85 6.96
N GLU A 392 -37.59 35.35 7.42
CA GLU A 392 -38.36 34.34 6.70
C GLU A 392 -38.87 34.83 5.33
N GLU A 393 -39.16 36.13 5.17
CA GLU A 393 -39.65 36.72 3.92
C GLU A 393 -38.53 36.81 2.90
N LEU A 394 -37.38 37.35 3.30
CA LEU A 394 -36.20 37.45 2.45
C LEU A 394 -35.72 36.07 1.93
N LEU A 395 -35.67 35.06 2.84
CA LEU A 395 -35.29 33.70 2.44
C LEU A 395 -36.27 33.10 1.43
N GLY A 396 -37.59 33.31 1.61
CA GLY A 396 -38.60 32.88 0.64
C GLY A 396 -38.45 33.55 -0.73
N LYS A 397 -38.03 34.81 -0.76
CA LYS A 397 -37.72 35.52 -2.01
C LYS A 397 -36.47 34.91 -2.68
N LEU A 398 -35.38 34.71 -1.91
CA LEU A 398 -34.16 34.14 -2.42
C LEU A 398 -34.36 32.71 -2.98
N MET A 399 -35.24 31.92 -2.36
CA MET A 399 -35.58 30.58 -2.87
C MET A 399 -36.26 30.63 -4.24
N LYS A 400 -37.15 31.60 -4.48
CA LYS A 400 -37.81 31.81 -5.78
C LYS A 400 -36.81 32.27 -6.83
N GLU A 401 -35.92 33.19 -6.48
CA GLU A 401 -34.85 33.66 -7.39
C GLU A 401 -33.85 32.53 -7.72
N ALA A 402 -33.48 31.71 -6.72
CA ALA A 402 -32.65 30.54 -6.93
C ALA A 402 -33.25 29.59 -7.97
N LYS A 403 -34.56 29.32 -7.88
CA LYS A 403 -35.26 28.50 -8.88
C LYS A 403 -35.27 29.13 -10.26
N HIS A 404 -35.48 30.45 -10.32
CA HIS A 404 -35.43 31.18 -11.57
C HIS A 404 -34.07 31.08 -12.28
N LEU A 405 -32.98 31.00 -11.51
CA LEU A 405 -31.61 30.74 -11.98
C LEU A 405 -31.36 29.28 -12.33
N GLY A 406 -32.30 28.37 -12.10
CA GLY A 406 -32.12 26.95 -12.39
C GLY A 406 -31.45 26.14 -11.27
N VAL A 407 -31.34 26.71 -10.07
CA VAL A 407 -30.75 26.02 -8.90
C VAL A 407 -31.71 24.96 -8.35
N ASP A 408 -31.18 23.81 -7.94
CA ASP A 408 -31.96 22.68 -7.44
C ASP A 408 -32.21 22.73 -5.93
N MET A 409 -31.27 23.29 -5.16
CA MET A 409 -31.29 23.34 -3.71
C MET A 409 -30.90 24.71 -3.17
N PHE A 410 -31.68 25.21 -2.22
CA PHE A 410 -31.34 26.37 -1.39
C PHE A 410 -30.83 25.89 -0.04
N LEU A 411 -29.64 26.31 0.37
CA LEU A 411 -29.03 26.00 1.66
C LEU A 411 -29.07 27.25 2.54
N LEU A 412 -29.76 27.13 3.69
CA LEU A 412 -29.72 28.14 4.76
C LEU A 412 -28.47 27.91 5.61
N ASP A 413 -27.56 28.87 5.61
CA ASP A 413 -26.35 28.89 6.40
C ASP A 413 -26.58 29.44 7.80
N ASP A 414 -25.52 29.81 8.51
CA ASP A 414 -25.47 30.25 9.91
C ASP A 414 -26.43 31.39 10.22
N GLY A 415 -26.80 31.55 11.49
CA GLY A 415 -27.60 32.66 11.99
C GLY A 415 -29.11 32.40 12.10
N TRP A 416 -29.59 31.17 11.85
CA TRP A 416 -31.01 30.79 11.90
C TRP A 416 -31.47 30.34 13.28
N PHE A 417 -30.55 30.14 14.24
CA PHE A 417 -30.82 29.50 15.53
C PHE A 417 -30.50 30.38 16.74
N GLY A 418 -30.92 29.93 17.94
CA GLY A 418 -30.66 30.55 19.22
C GLY A 418 -31.76 31.51 19.63
N ASN A 419 -32.68 31.09 20.50
CA ASN A 419 -33.71 31.94 21.07
C ASN A 419 -33.24 32.69 22.32
N LYS A 420 -32.59 31.96 23.25
CA LYS A 420 -32.08 32.52 24.49
C LYS A 420 -30.77 33.31 24.26
N HIS A 421 -29.94 32.79 23.39
CA HIS A 421 -28.65 33.38 22.98
C HIS A 421 -28.65 33.52 21.45
N PRO A 422 -29.29 34.60 20.92
CA PRO A 422 -29.48 34.76 19.47
C PRO A 422 -28.19 34.74 18.68
N ARG A 423 -28.18 33.93 17.63
CA ARG A 423 -27.06 33.83 16.67
C ARG A 423 -27.14 34.97 15.65
N ASN A 424 -26.83 36.19 16.10
CA ASN A 424 -26.78 37.40 15.27
C ASN A 424 -25.37 37.70 14.78
N ASP A 425 -24.38 37.00 15.32
CA ASP A 425 -22.97 37.03 14.99
C ASP A 425 -22.34 35.71 15.42
N ASP A 426 -21.04 35.57 15.28
CA ASP A 426 -20.29 34.34 15.59
C ASP A 426 -19.90 34.19 17.07
N HIS A 427 -20.31 35.09 17.97
CA HIS A 427 -19.95 35.10 19.39
C HIS A 427 -20.94 34.36 20.29
N ALA A 428 -22.16 34.07 19.85
CA ALA A 428 -23.19 33.44 20.65
C ALA A 428 -24.01 32.39 19.90
N GLY A 429 -24.82 31.64 20.64
CA GLY A 429 -25.85 30.74 20.13
C GLY A 429 -25.40 29.40 19.60
N LEU A 430 -24.10 29.18 19.37
CA LEU A 430 -23.60 27.94 18.82
C LEU A 430 -23.88 26.74 19.77
N GLY A 431 -24.59 25.72 19.27
CA GLY A 431 -25.10 24.60 20.07
C GLY A 431 -26.55 24.72 20.52
N ASP A 432 -27.18 25.89 20.38
CA ASP A 432 -28.61 26.13 20.68
C ASP A 432 -29.44 26.01 19.39
N TRP A 433 -29.60 24.79 18.89
CA TRP A 433 -30.16 24.46 17.58
C TRP A 433 -31.69 24.61 17.49
N GLU A 434 -32.22 25.66 18.06
CA GLU A 434 -33.63 26.05 17.93
C GLU A 434 -33.79 27.24 16.98
N ALA A 435 -34.73 27.14 16.03
CA ALA A 435 -34.99 28.23 15.10
C ALA A 435 -35.30 29.55 15.86
N MET A 436 -34.58 30.61 15.51
CA MET A 436 -34.72 31.92 16.11
C MET A 436 -36.05 32.53 15.71
N LYS A 437 -37.02 32.57 16.63
CA LYS A 437 -38.40 33.02 16.39
C LYS A 437 -38.51 34.47 15.92
N SER A 438 -37.56 35.32 16.28
CA SER A 438 -37.54 36.73 15.81
C SER A 438 -37.23 36.88 14.34
N LYS A 439 -36.44 35.97 13.75
CA LYS A 439 -36.14 35.93 12.32
C LYS A 439 -37.06 34.99 11.54
N LEU A 440 -37.40 33.86 12.16
CA LEU A 440 -38.14 32.76 11.57
C LEU A 440 -39.37 32.43 12.42
N PRO A 441 -40.41 33.27 12.40
CA PRO A 441 -41.60 33.07 13.23
C PRO A 441 -42.33 31.76 12.94
N GLY A 442 -42.34 31.31 11.68
CA GLY A 442 -42.89 30.00 11.27
C GLY A 442 -41.92 28.82 11.45
N GLY A 443 -40.68 29.10 11.88
CA GLY A 443 -39.64 28.09 12.09
C GLY A 443 -39.21 27.38 10.81
N ILE A 444 -38.42 26.29 10.98
CA ILE A 444 -37.93 25.48 9.86
C ILE A 444 -39.07 24.90 8.98
N PRO A 445 -40.21 24.43 9.53
CA PRO A 445 -41.30 23.93 8.70
C PRO A 445 -41.84 24.97 7.69
N ALA A 446 -41.93 26.22 8.05
CA ALA A 446 -42.38 27.29 7.14
C ALA A 446 -41.35 27.51 5.98
N LEU A 447 -40.07 27.43 6.28
CA LEU A 447 -39.03 27.53 5.25
C LEU A 447 -39.06 26.33 4.28
N VAL A 448 -39.30 25.11 4.78
CA VAL A 448 -39.48 23.92 3.97
C VAL A 448 -40.66 24.06 3.00
N GLU A 449 -41.81 24.59 3.48
CA GLU A 449 -42.95 24.83 2.59
C GLU A 449 -42.66 25.94 1.55
N LYS A 450 -41.99 27.04 1.96
CA LYS A 450 -41.56 28.09 1.00
C LYS A 450 -40.61 27.56 -0.08
N ALA A 451 -39.68 26.69 0.28
CA ALA A 451 -38.80 26.06 -0.67
C ALA A 451 -39.57 25.15 -1.64
N LYS A 452 -40.49 24.35 -1.13
CA LYS A 452 -41.38 23.49 -1.91
C LYS A 452 -42.26 24.31 -2.89
N GLU A 453 -42.86 25.41 -2.40
CA GLU A 453 -43.62 26.35 -3.25
C GLU A 453 -42.75 27.00 -4.32
N ALA A 454 -41.51 27.33 -4.00
CA ALA A 454 -40.53 27.83 -4.94
C ALA A 454 -40.03 26.79 -5.94
N GLY A 455 -40.18 25.48 -5.66
CA GLY A 455 -39.72 24.39 -6.48
C GLY A 455 -38.22 24.07 -6.34
N VAL A 456 -37.63 24.39 -5.18
CA VAL A 456 -36.24 24.01 -4.81
C VAL A 456 -36.28 23.08 -3.59
N LYS A 457 -35.23 22.26 -3.44
CA LYS A 457 -35.02 21.53 -2.20
C LYS A 457 -34.46 22.46 -1.13
N PHE A 458 -34.72 22.14 0.15
CA PHE A 458 -34.21 22.88 1.27
C PHE A 458 -33.09 22.12 1.97
N GLY A 459 -31.99 22.81 2.22
CA GLY A 459 -30.88 22.37 3.05
C GLY A 459 -30.67 23.35 4.21
N ILE A 460 -30.05 22.90 5.25
CA ILE A 460 -29.75 23.72 6.45
C ILE A 460 -28.36 23.31 6.98
N TRP A 461 -27.59 24.32 7.36
CA TRP A 461 -26.26 24.20 7.97
C TRP A 461 -26.34 23.82 9.45
#